data_9de21831922f5b06d68c85144eedb397
#
_entry.id   9de21831922f5b06d68c85144eedb397
#
_cell.length_a   1.000
_cell.length_b   1.000
_cell.length_c   1.000
_cell.angle_alpha   90.00
_cell.angle_beta   90.00
_cell.angle_gamma   90.00
#
_symmetry.space_group_name_H-M   'P 1'
#
loop_
_entity.id
_entity.type
_entity.pdbx_description
1 polymer ?
#
loop_
_entity_poly.entity_id
_entity_poly.type
_entity_poly.pdbx_seq_one_letter_code
_entity_poly.pdbx_strand_id
1 'polypeptide(L)'
;MRVVLDGVRPWRHDLAGCLHACLGTLVEHAGFAPLEVLGASWQFYYRLGDLRSEEYYFPCPDGRSLVASLAPGHPIGSRWHLPADAEQGWQQVRRQILAGTPVAVAVDNFELPFRPAYQDVHSNHLVVVHGFDDERQSARVLDAIPPFFAGVLPLAVLAAARDSGNRSSH
;
A
#
# COMPACT_ATOMS: atom_id res chain seq x y z
N MET A 1 -19.18 5.43 -13.51
CA MET A 1 -17.95 5.09 -14.28
C MET A 1 -17.28 3.88 -13.66
N ARG A 2 -16.75 2.98 -14.49
CA ARG A 2 -15.97 1.81 -14.01
C ARG A 2 -14.61 1.81 -14.69
N VAL A 3 -13.55 1.64 -13.90
CA VAL A 3 -12.17 1.55 -14.37
C VAL A 3 -11.48 0.40 -13.62
N VAL A 4 -10.76 -0.45 -14.35
CA VAL A 4 -9.92 -1.50 -13.79
C VAL A 4 -8.62 -1.50 -14.57
N LEU A 5 -7.50 -1.43 -13.87
CA LEU A 5 -6.19 -1.53 -14.49
C LEU A 5 -5.87 -3.00 -14.77
N ASP A 6 -5.55 -3.28 -16.02
CA ASP A 6 -5.13 -4.61 -16.44
C ASP A 6 -3.68 -4.87 -16.05
N GLY A 7 -3.34 -6.16 -15.89
CA GLY A 7 -1.96 -6.57 -15.63
C GLY A 7 -1.44 -6.29 -14.22
N VAL A 8 -2.24 -5.73 -13.32
CA VAL A 8 -1.85 -5.60 -11.91
C VAL A 8 -1.91 -6.96 -11.25
N ARG A 9 -0.75 -7.49 -10.85
CA ARG A 9 -0.59 -8.82 -10.25
C ARG A 9 -0.02 -8.69 -8.85
N PRO A 10 -0.50 -9.47 -7.87
CA PRO A 10 0.07 -9.45 -6.53
C PRO A 10 1.50 -10.00 -6.56
N TRP A 11 2.47 -9.18 -6.21
CA TRP A 11 3.84 -9.62 -6.00
C TRP A 11 4.05 -10.03 -4.55
N ARG A 12 4.76 -11.13 -4.34
CA ARG A 12 5.09 -11.62 -3.02
C ARG A 12 6.48 -12.25 -2.97
N HIS A 13 7.12 -12.07 -1.83
CA HIS A 13 8.30 -12.80 -1.43
C HIS A 13 8.14 -13.25 0.03
N ASP A 14 8.63 -14.42 0.41
CA ASP A 14 8.40 -15.01 1.74
C ASP A 14 8.99 -14.19 2.89
N LEU A 15 9.98 -13.36 2.61
CA LEU A 15 10.58 -12.43 3.58
C LEU A 15 9.99 -11.01 3.53
N ALA A 16 8.95 -10.81 2.74
CA ALA A 16 8.37 -9.49 2.53
C ALA A 16 7.11 -9.28 3.39
N GLY A 17 7.08 -8.21 4.17
CA GLY A 17 5.86 -7.71 4.81
C GLY A 17 4.94 -6.99 3.81
N CYS A 18 3.78 -6.51 4.30
CA CYS A 18 2.73 -5.91 3.47
C CYS A 18 3.23 -4.72 2.64
N LEU A 19 4.11 -3.89 3.20
CA LEU A 19 4.68 -2.75 2.49
C LEU A 19 5.50 -3.19 1.28
N HIS A 20 6.41 -4.14 1.46
CA HIS A 20 7.24 -4.65 0.36
C HIS A 20 6.40 -5.37 -0.69
N ALA A 21 5.38 -6.11 -0.28
CA ALA A 21 4.47 -6.78 -1.19
C ALA A 21 3.66 -5.79 -2.04
N CYS A 22 3.15 -4.72 -1.42
CA CYS A 22 2.48 -3.64 -2.15
C CYS A 22 3.44 -2.91 -3.09
N LEU A 23 4.63 -2.51 -2.61
CA LEU A 23 5.62 -1.84 -3.45
C LEU A 23 6.08 -2.74 -4.61
N GLY A 24 6.32 -4.03 -4.37
CA GLY A 24 6.66 -4.99 -5.42
C GLY A 24 5.58 -5.09 -6.49
N THR A 25 4.30 -5.11 -6.08
CA THR A 25 3.16 -5.07 -7.00
C THR A 25 3.16 -3.81 -7.88
N LEU A 26 3.42 -2.64 -7.28
CA LEU A 26 3.46 -1.37 -8.02
C LEU A 26 4.66 -1.31 -8.97
N VAL A 27 5.83 -1.75 -8.51
CA VAL A 27 7.08 -1.81 -9.26
C VAL A 27 6.97 -2.74 -10.46
N GLU A 28 6.40 -3.93 -10.26
CA GLU A 28 6.16 -4.90 -11.34
C GLU A 28 5.18 -4.34 -12.37
N HIS A 29 4.10 -3.69 -11.93
CA HIS A 29 3.15 -3.04 -12.84
C HIS A 29 3.82 -1.91 -13.65
N ALA A 30 4.80 -1.21 -13.08
CA ALA A 30 5.58 -0.20 -13.77
C ALA A 30 6.65 -0.77 -14.72
N GLY A 31 6.74 -2.12 -14.84
CA GLY A 31 7.66 -2.80 -15.77
C GLY A 31 9.06 -3.04 -15.24
N PHE A 32 9.28 -2.93 -13.92
CA PHE A 32 10.57 -3.20 -13.29
C PHE A 32 10.54 -4.53 -12.53
N ALA A 33 11.70 -5.16 -12.34
CA ALA A 33 11.84 -6.36 -11.53
C ALA A 33 11.86 -6.00 -10.03
N PRO A 34 10.87 -6.42 -9.22
CA PRO A 34 10.77 -6.01 -7.82
C PRO A 34 11.99 -6.37 -6.98
N LEU A 35 12.59 -7.54 -7.18
CA LEU A 35 13.79 -7.94 -6.45
C LEU A 35 15.00 -7.07 -6.76
N GLU A 36 15.14 -6.60 -8.00
CA GLU A 36 16.23 -5.68 -8.37
C GLU A 36 16.02 -4.31 -7.72
N VAL A 37 14.79 -3.82 -7.70
CA VAL A 37 14.45 -2.52 -7.13
C VAL A 37 14.51 -2.53 -5.61
N LEU A 38 13.85 -3.50 -4.98
CA LEU A 38 13.70 -3.54 -3.52
C LEU A 38 14.90 -4.21 -2.82
N GLY A 39 15.62 -5.09 -3.52
CA GLY A 39 16.76 -5.83 -2.99
C GLY A 39 18.13 -5.18 -3.26
N ALA A 40 18.21 -4.14 -4.05
CA ALA A 40 19.48 -3.52 -4.43
C ALA A 40 20.15 -2.70 -3.31
N SER A 41 19.43 -2.39 -2.25
CA SER A 41 19.95 -1.59 -1.14
C SER A 41 20.47 -2.47 -0.01
N TRP A 42 21.77 -2.48 0.17
CA TRP A 42 22.45 -3.09 1.31
C TRP A 42 22.65 -2.06 2.44
N GLN A 43 21.67 -1.22 2.70
CA GLN A 43 21.77 -0.18 3.71
C GLN A 43 21.20 -0.71 5.04
N PHE A 44 22.00 -0.60 6.08
CA PHE A 44 21.56 -0.79 7.45
C PHE A 44 21.40 0.58 8.11
N TYR A 45 20.21 0.85 8.60
CA TYR A 45 19.93 2.06 9.36
C TYR A 45 19.64 1.69 10.81
N TYR A 46 20.39 2.26 11.72
CA TYR A 46 20.15 2.11 13.15
C TYR A 46 20.22 3.48 13.84
N ARG A 47 19.22 3.77 14.63
CA ARG A 47 19.18 4.95 15.49
C ARG A 47 18.92 4.49 16.91
N LEU A 48 19.84 4.81 17.84
CA LEU A 48 19.70 4.46 19.24
C LEU A 48 18.44 5.10 19.84
N GLY A 49 17.62 4.31 20.53
CA GLY A 49 16.37 4.76 21.13
C GLY A 49 15.18 4.89 20.17
N ASP A 50 15.33 4.48 18.92
CA ASP A 50 14.20 4.40 18.01
C ASP A 50 13.41 3.12 18.31
N LEU A 51 12.17 3.30 18.75
CA LEU A 51 11.24 2.21 19.11
C LEU A 51 10.18 1.96 18.04
N ARG A 52 10.35 2.53 16.83
CA ARG A 52 9.45 2.23 15.73
C ARG A 52 9.50 0.74 15.40
N SER A 53 8.39 0.17 14.95
CA SER A 53 8.38 -1.21 14.48
C SER A 53 9.32 -1.39 13.28
N GLU A 54 9.89 -2.58 13.13
CA GLU A 54 10.85 -2.90 12.07
C GLU A 54 10.30 -2.60 10.66
N GLU A 55 8.99 -2.70 10.48
CA GLU A 55 8.30 -2.39 9.22
C GLU A 55 8.43 -0.93 8.78
N TYR A 56 8.76 -0.03 9.71
CA TYR A 56 8.97 1.39 9.46
C TYR A 56 10.45 1.80 9.46
N TYR A 57 11.36 0.84 9.63
CA TYR A 57 12.79 1.06 9.50
C TYR A 57 13.20 1.10 8.04
N PHE A 58 12.93 2.22 7.41
CA PHE A 58 13.48 2.49 6.11
C PHE A 58 14.69 3.42 6.25
N PRO A 59 15.76 3.18 5.48
CA PRO A 59 16.88 4.10 5.42
C PRO A 59 16.46 5.37 4.67
N CYS A 60 15.55 6.13 5.28
CA CYS A 60 15.04 7.38 4.75
C CYS A 60 15.23 8.48 5.80
N PRO A 61 16.48 8.89 6.08
CA PRO A 61 16.79 9.85 7.15
C PRO A 61 16.11 11.20 6.96
N ASP A 62 15.74 11.56 5.74
CA ASP A 62 15.26 12.89 5.38
C ASP A 62 13.77 12.92 5.00
N GLY A 63 12.99 11.90 5.32
CA GLY A 63 11.58 11.80 4.91
C GLY A 63 11.37 11.75 3.39
N ARG A 64 12.42 11.44 2.63
CA ARG A 64 12.37 11.33 1.19
C ARG A 64 11.57 10.11 0.75
N SER A 65 11.24 10.09 -0.53
CA SER A 65 10.54 8.97 -1.16
C SER A 65 11.12 7.61 -0.72
N LEU A 66 10.28 6.77 -0.14
CA LEU A 66 10.63 5.43 0.29
C LEU A 66 11.32 4.63 -0.82
N VAL A 67 10.78 4.68 -2.03
CA VAL A 67 11.32 3.95 -3.18
C VAL A 67 12.66 4.55 -3.61
N ALA A 68 12.86 5.85 -3.51
CA ALA A 68 14.15 6.47 -3.81
C ALA A 68 15.27 6.03 -2.86
N SER A 69 14.93 5.72 -1.59
CA SER A 69 15.90 5.16 -0.65
C SER A 69 16.17 3.67 -0.89
N LEU A 70 15.18 2.93 -1.35
CA LEU A 70 15.31 1.50 -1.62
C LEU A 70 15.95 1.21 -2.99
N ALA A 71 15.84 2.13 -3.94
CA ALA A 71 16.28 1.94 -5.31
C ALA A 71 17.05 3.15 -5.86
N PRO A 72 18.21 3.49 -5.28
CA PRO A 72 18.95 4.69 -5.67
C PRO A 72 19.40 4.71 -7.14
N GLY A 73 19.46 3.55 -7.78
CA GLY A 73 19.86 3.39 -9.19
C GLY A 73 18.70 3.32 -10.19
N HIS A 74 17.44 3.39 -9.74
CA HIS A 74 16.26 3.25 -10.60
C HIS A 74 15.50 4.58 -10.73
N PRO A 75 14.93 4.90 -11.91
CA PRO A 75 14.15 6.11 -12.13
C PRO A 75 12.73 5.98 -11.57
N ILE A 76 12.61 5.49 -10.34
CA ILE A 76 11.34 5.25 -9.64
C ILE A 76 11.24 6.23 -8.49
N GLY A 77 10.13 6.97 -8.43
CA GLY A 77 9.77 7.83 -7.30
C GLY A 77 8.51 7.33 -6.61
N SER A 78 8.39 7.61 -5.34
CA SER A 78 7.15 7.41 -4.59
C SER A 78 6.84 8.64 -3.76
N ARG A 79 5.56 8.82 -3.45
CA ARG A 79 5.11 9.91 -2.58
C ARG A 79 4.00 9.40 -1.67
N TRP A 80 4.16 9.64 -0.38
CA TRP A 80 3.07 9.50 0.58
C TRP A 80 2.16 10.72 0.51
N HIS A 81 0.86 10.46 0.52
CA HIS A 81 -0.17 11.47 0.60
C HIS A 81 -0.93 11.28 1.90
N LEU A 82 -0.98 12.35 2.71
CA LEU A 82 -1.78 12.41 3.93
C LEU A 82 -2.99 13.31 3.65
N PRO A 83 -4.10 12.75 3.18
CA PRO A 83 -5.29 13.54 2.88
C PRO A 83 -5.93 14.08 4.15
N ALA A 84 -6.61 15.22 4.06
CA ALA A 84 -7.29 15.84 5.19
C ALA A 84 -8.54 15.05 5.65
N ASP A 85 -9.13 14.27 4.74
CA ASP A 85 -10.31 13.45 4.99
C ASP A 85 -10.40 12.26 4.01
N ALA A 86 -11.33 11.35 4.28
CA ALA A 86 -11.55 10.15 3.49
C ALA A 86 -11.93 10.45 2.03
N GLU A 87 -12.73 11.48 1.78
CA GLU A 87 -13.15 11.87 0.43
C GLU A 87 -11.98 12.39 -0.40
N GLN A 88 -11.20 13.32 0.16
CA GLN A 88 -9.99 13.82 -0.50
C GLN A 88 -9.02 12.67 -0.83
N GLY A 89 -8.85 11.75 0.12
CA GLY A 89 -8.02 10.57 -0.07
C GLY A 89 -8.55 9.66 -1.18
N TRP A 90 -9.87 9.46 -1.26
CA TRP A 90 -10.47 8.68 -2.33
C TRP A 90 -10.30 9.34 -3.70
N GLN A 91 -10.50 10.65 -3.79
CA GLN A 91 -10.28 11.39 -5.04
C GLN A 91 -8.81 11.33 -5.52
N GLN A 92 -7.86 11.29 -4.60
CA GLN A 92 -6.44 11.08 -4.96
C GLN A 92 -6.22 9.68 -5.55
N VAL A 93 -6.76 8.63 -4.92
CA VAL A 93 -6.70 7.25 -5.44
C VAL A 93 -7.33 7.18 -6.83
N ARG A 94 -8.54 7.72 -7.01
CA ARG A 94 -9.22 7.75 -8.32
C ARG A 94 -8.38 8.41 -9.41
N ARG A 95 -7.78 9.56 -9.12
CA ARG A 95 -6.91 10.26 -10.10
C ARG A 95 -5.75 9.39 -10.55
N GLN A 96 -5.10 8.67 -9.64
CA GLN A 96 -4.00 7.77 -9.99
C GLN A 96 -4.48 6.59 -10.84
N ILE A 97 -5.59 5.98 -10.48
CA ILE A 97 -6.19 4.89 -11.28
C ILE A 97 -6.56 5.36 -12.68
N LEU A 98 -7.14 6.57 -12.82
CA LEU A 98 -7.44 7.16 -14.12
C LEU A 98 -6.19 7.49 -14.94
N ALA A 99 -5.06 7.74 -14.28
CA ALA A 99 -3.75 7.93 -14.90
C ALA A 99 -3.02 6.60 -15.21
N GLY A 100 -3.65 5.45 -14.96
CA GLY A 100 -3.06 4.13 -15.21
C GLY A 100 -2.15 3.60 -14.10
N THR A 101 -2.16 4.23 -12.92
CA THR A 101 -1.26 3.88 -11.81
C THR A 101 -2.04 3.27 -10.65
N PRO A 102 -1.76 2.00 -10.25
CA PRO A 102 -2.33 1.43 -9.04
C PRO A 102 -1.74 2.12 -7.80
N VAL A 103 -2.47 2.07 -6.68
CA VAL A 103 -2.13 2.82 -5.47
C VAL A 103 -2.06 1.89 -4.27
N ALA A 104 -0.94 1.92 -3.53
CA ALA A 104 -0.88 1.34 -2.20
C ALA A 104 -1.59 2.27 -1.22
N VAL A 105 -2.50 1.72 -0.41
CA VAL A 105 -3.24 2.46 0.61
C VAL A 105 -3.03 1.82 1.98
N ALA A 106 -2.74 2.67 2.96
CA ALA A 106 -2.67 2.26 4.36
C ALA A 106 -4.10 2.05 4.90
N VAL A 107 -4.28 0.97 5.63
CA VAL A 107 -5.57 0.52 6.16
C VAL A 107 -5.38 -0.13 7.53
N ASP A 108 -6.46 -0.25 8.27
CA ASP A 108 -6.51 -1.04 9.49
C ASP A 108 -7.13 -2.41 9.21
N ASN A 109 -6.44 -3.48 9.60
CA ASN A 109 -6.92 -4.85 9.45
C ASN A 109 -8.25 -5.09 10.20
N PHE A 110 -8.51 -4.34 11.28
CA PHE A 110 -9.75 -4.43 12.04
C PHE A 110 -11.00 -4.21 11.18
N GLU A 111 -10.90 -3.37 10.15
CA GLU A 111 -12.01 -3.01 9.28
C GLU A 111 -12.10 -3.88 8.01
N LEU A 112 -11.15 -4.79 7.79
CA LEU A 112 -11.08 -5.58 6.56
C LEU A 112 -11.72 -6.96 6.71
N PRO A 113 -12.91 -7.22 6.13
CA PRO A 113 -13.66 -8.47 6.35
C PRO A 113 -12.96 -9.74 5.86
N PHE A 114 -11.96 -9.61 5.00
CA PHE A 114 -11.17 -10.72 4.48
C PHE A 114 -9.89 -11.01 5.31
N ARG A 115 -9.63 -10.20 6.36
CA ARG A 115 -8.47 -10.40 7.24
C ARG A 115 -8.84 -11.17 8.50
N PRO A 116 -7.95 -12.05 9.02
CA PRO A 116 -8.19 -12.76 10.28
C PRO A 116 -8.41 -11.84 11.49
N ALA A 117 -7.82 -10.64 11.46
CA ALA A 117 -7.94 -9.63 12.51
C ALA A 117 -9.23 -8.79 12.42
N TYR A 118 -10.15 -9.12 11.50
CA TYR A 118 -11.40 -8.40 11.32
C TYR A 118 -12.22 -8.36 12.62
N GLN A 119 -12.53 -7.15 13.09
CA GLN A 119 -13.26 -6.87 14.34
C GLN A 119 -12.64 -7.52 15.60
N ASP A 120 -11.35 -7.85 15.56
CA ASP A 120 -10.62 -8.45 16.67
C ASP A 120 -9.42 -7.57 17.08
N VAL A 121 -8.49 -7.31 16.16
CA VAL A 121 -7.26 -6.58 16.47
C VAL A 121 -7.02 -5.44 15.48
N HIS A 122 -6.80 -4.23 16.02
CA HIS A 122 -6.31 -3.10 15.26
C HIS A 122 -4.84 -3.32 14.89
N SER A 123 -4.54 -3.33 13.60
CA SER A 123 -3.16 -3.44 13.12
C SER A 123 -2.98 -2.78 11.77
N ASN A 124 -1.85 -2.11 11.62
CA ASN A 124 -1.49 -1.45 10.36
C ASN A 124 -1.29 -2.45 9.25
N HIS A 125 -1.85 -2.13 8.10
CA HIS A 125 -1.73 -2.94 6.91
C HIS A 125 -1.69 -2.07 5.66
N LEU A 126 -1.25 -2.64 4.54
CA LEU A 126 -1.33 -2.01 3.23
C LEU A 126 -1.98 -2.96 2.23
N VAL A 127 -2.79 -2.39 1.37
CA VAL A 127 -3.39 -3.07 0.23
C VAL A 127 -3.19 -2.26 -1.04
N VAL A 128 -3.30 -2.89 -2.21
CA VAL A 128 -3.22 -2.18 -3.50
C VAL A 128 -4.61 -2.02 -4.07
N VAL A 129 -4.98 -0.76 -4.35
CA VAL A 129 -6.18 -0.44 -5.14
C VAL A 129 -5.78 -0.30 -6.59
N HIS A 130 -6.47 -1.02 -7.49
CA HIS A 130 -6.18 -1.02 -8.91
C HIS A 130 -7.41 -0.82 -9.80
N GLY A 131 -8.53 -0.44 -9.21
CA GLY A 131 -9.74 -0.14 -9.97
C GLY A 131 -10.88 0.31 -9.08
N PHE A 132 -11.93 0.82 -9.70
CA PHE A 132 -13.15 1.24 -9.00
C PHE A 132 -14.39 1.12 -9.90
N ASP A 133 -15.56 1.15 -9.27
CA ASP A 133 -16.87 1.19 -9.90
C ASP A 133 -17.76 2.17 -9.12
N ASP A 134 -18.04 3.32 -9.74
CA ASP A 134 -18.83 4.39 -9.11
C ASP A 134 -20.30 4.00 -8.93
N GLU A 135 -20.86 3.20 -9.86
CA GLU A 135 -22.27 2.77 -9.77
C GLU A 135 -22.46 1.79 -8.62
N ARG A 136 -21.47 0.92 -8.41
CA ARG A 136 -21.47 -0.07 -7.33
C ARG A 136 -20.84 0.44 -6.04
N GLN A 137 -20.34 1.67 -6.03
CA GLN A 137 -19.63 2.25 -4.88
C GLN A 137 -18.58 1.27 -4.32
N SER A 138 -17.67 0.82 -5.17
CA SER A 138 -16.71 -0.22 -4.83
C SER A 138 -15.33 0.02 -5.45
N ALA A 139 -14.30 -0.52 -4.79
CA ALA A 139 -12.92 -0.57 -5.26
C ALA A 139 -12.49 -2.00 -5.56
N ARG A 140 -11.59 -2.17 -6.52
CA ARG A 140 -10.85 -3.42 -6.72
C ARG A 140 -9.57 -3.38 -5.93
N VAL A 141 -9.39 -4.38 -5.09
CA VAL A 141 -8.33 -4.45 -4.09
C VAL A 141 -7.54 -5.75 -4.25
N LEU A 142 -6.22 -5.65 -4.10
CA LEU A 142 -5.30 -6.76 -4.00
C LEU A 142 -4.59 -6.71 -2.64
N ASP A 143 -4.51 -7.85 -1.97
CA ASP A 143 -3.66 -8.10 -0.81
C ASP A 143 -2.82 -9.34 -1.08
N ALA A 144 -1.50 -9.16 -1.17
CA ALA A 144 -0.56 -10.24 -1.43
C ALA A 144 -0.12 -10.98 -0.14
N ILE A 145 -0.57 -10.52 1.03
CA ILE A 145 -0.26 -11.15 2.32
C ILE A 145 -1.33 -12.20 2.67
N PRO A 146 -0.96 -13.40 3.08
CA PRO A 146 -1.93 -14.43 3.45
C PRO A 146 -2.86 -14.02 4.62
N PRO A 147 -4.13 -14.39 4.54
CA PRO A 147 -4.82 -15.00 3.41
C PRO A 147 -4.93 -14.02 2.24
N PHE A 148 -4.60 -14.50 1.03
CA PHE A 148 -4.62 -13.65 -0.16
C PHE A 148 -6.03 -13.16 -0.46
N PHE A 149 -6.10 -11.90 -0.90
CA PHE A 149 -7.34 -11.33 -1.37
C PHE A 149 -7.12 -10.65 -2.73
N ALA A 150 -7.99 -10.98 -3.69
CA ALA A 150 -8.10 -10.29 -4.97
C ALA A 150 -9.59 -10.14 -5.27
N GLY A 151 -10.15 -8.99 -4.98
CA GLY A 151 -11.60 -8.86 -5.03
C GLY A 151 -12.12 -7.43 -5.06
N VAL A 152 -13.39 -7.34 -4.78
CA VAL A 152 -14.14 -6.07 -4.71
C VAL A 152 -14.43 -5.75 -3.25
N LEU A 153 -14.12 -4.53 -2.85
CA LEU A 153 -14.40 -4.02 -1.52
C LEU A 153 -15.35 -2.81 -1.63
N PRO A 154 -16.43 -2.75 -0.85
CA PRO A 154 -17.28 -1.56 -0.79
C PRO A 154 -16.47 -0.32 -0.38
N LEU A 155 -16.73 0.85 -0.99
CA LEU A 155 -16.02 2.09 -0.66
C LEU A 155 -16.20 2.48 0.81
N ALA A 156 -17.36 2.20 1.39
CA ALA A 156 -17.59 2.47 2.81
C ALA A 156 -16.65 1.66 3.72
N VAL A 157 -16.38 0.39 3.39
CA VAL A 157 -15.43 -0.45 4.13
C VAL A 157 -14.01 0.06 3.93
N LEU A 158 -13.63 0.39 2.70
CA LEU A 158 -12.30 0.96 2.42
C LEU A 158 -12.10 2.31 3.13
N ALA A 159 -13.13 3.15 3.19
CA ALA A 159 -13.08 4.43 3.90
C ALA A 159 -12.90 4.21 5.41
N ALA A 160 -13.69 3.32 6.03
CA ALA A 160 -13.54 2.96 7.44
C ALA A 160 -12.13 2.43 7.76
N ALA A 161 -11.60 1.55 6.91
CA ALA A 161 -10.27 0.98 7.09
C ALA A 161 -9.14 2.02 6.97
N ARG A 162 -9.33 3.07 6.17
CA ARG A 162 -8.35 4.15 5.97
C ARG A 162 -8.46 5.27 7.01
N ASP A 163 -9.63 5.47 7.57
CA ASP A 163 -9.93 6.50 8.59
C ASP A 163 -10.18 5.84 9.96
N SER A 164 -9.54 4.73 10.20
CA SER A 164 -9.62 4.03 11.48
C SER A 164 -9.07 4.91 12.61
N GLY A 165 -9.78 4.91 13.74
CA GLY A 165 -9.33 5.59 14.96
C GLY A 165 -8.06 4.97 15.61
N ASN A 166 -7.43 4.02 14.94
CA ASN A 166 -6.19 3.40 15.38
C ASN A 166 -5.03 4.40 15.30
N ARG A 167 -4.65 4.95 16.45
CA ARG A 167 -3.54 5.92 16.57
C ARG A 167 -2.16 5.32 16.27
N SER A 168 -2.05 4.00 16.13
CA SER A 168 -0.80 3.33 15.77
C SER A 168 -0.48 3.40 14.27
N SER A 169 -1.40 3.93 13.47
CA SER A 169 -1.29 3.99 12.01
C SER A 169 -0.69 5.31 11.47
N HIS A 170 -0.14 6.15 12.34
CA HIS A 170 0.42 7.47 11.97
C HIS A 170 1.91 7.57 12.22
#